data_431a7969763546078094c653c965bedc
#
_entry.id   431a7969763546078094c653c965bedc
#
_cell.length_a   1.000
_cell.length_b   1.000
_cell.length_c   1.000
_cell.angle_alpha   90.00
_cell.angle_beta   90.00
_cell.angle_gamma   90.00
#
_symmetry.space_group_name_H-M   'P 1'
#
loop_
_entity.id
_entity.type
_entity.pdbx_description
1 polymer ?
#
loop_
_entity_poly.entity_id
_entity_poly.type
_entity_poly.pdbx_seq_one_letter_code
_entity_poly.pdbx_strand_id
1 'polypeptide(L)'
;VSVPQEMGGNPNIDEMGIAQDLGSMEGKEIRIGSAASAMWGMVTTVTSNGSVNSMHDSQTPLSGMMQMLNMQINCWFGGVGVGWMNYFAFLVIAVFISGLMVGRTPEFLGHKVEAREMKIATLVVLMHPFLILVGTGISAAIAAANPEIGWLNNPSFHGLSEMLYEYTSSAANNGSGFEGLADNTPFWNISTGIALIMGRYFPIVGQVAVAGLLASKKFIPESAGTLKTDT
;
A
#
# COMPACT_ATOMS: atom_id res chain seq x y z
N VAL A 1 -14.64 7.04 5.28
CA VAL A 1 -14.06 8.36 4.97
C VAL A 1 -14.37 8.72 3.52
N SER A 2 -13.96 7.95 2.52
CA SER A 2 -14.07 8.34 1.10
C SER A 2 -15.50 8.54 0.60
N VAL A 3 -16.42 7.61 0.89
CA VAL A 3 -17.82 7.74 0.41
C VAL A 3 -18.48 9.04 0.88
N PRO A 4 -18.47 9.40 2.17
CA PRO A 4 -19.01 10.68 2.60
C PRO A 4 -18.31 11.90 1.97
N GLN A 5 -17.00 11.83 1.73
CA GLN A 5 -16.25 12.91 1.08
C GLN A 5 -16.68 13.12 -0.37
N GLU A 6 -16.77 12.04 -1.15
CA GLU A 6 -17.19 12.15 -2.55
C GLU A 6 -18.67 12.56 -2.68
N MET A 7 -19.53 12.11 -1.77
CA MET A 7 -20.94 12.52 -1.74
C MET A 7 -21.12 13.97 -1.27
N GLY A 8 -20.22 14.49 -0.43
CA GLY A 8 -20.23 15.87 0.02
C GLY A 8 -19.80 16.89 -1.02
N GLY A 9 -19.27 16.44 -2.15
CA GLY A 9 -18.74 17.31 -3.19
C GLY A 9 -17.31 17.79 -2.92
N ASN A 10 -16.74 18.48 -3.88
CA ASN A 10 -15.42 19.08 -3.78
C ASN A 10 -15.55 20.57 -3.39
N PRO A 11 -14.99 21.00 -2.23
CA PRO A 11 -15.10 22.39 -1.78
C PRO A 11 -14.60 23.42 -2.81
N ASN A 12 -13.56 23.11 -3.56
CA ASN A 12 -13.03 24.02 -4.58
C ASN A 12 -14.00 24.24 -5.74
N ILE A 13 -14.84 23.24 -6.05
CA ILE A 13 -15.88 23.35 -7.08
C ILE A 13 -17.08 24.15 -6.54
N ASP A 14 -17.40 24.00 -5.25
CA ASP A 14 -18.43 24.80 -4.59
C ASP A 14 -18.08 26.30 -4.60
N GLU A 15 -16.81 26.66 -4.39
CA GLU A 15 -16.33 28.04 -4.47
C GLU A 15 -16.49 28.63 -5.87
N MET A 16 -16.51 27.80 -6.93
CA MET A 16 -16.79 28.23 -8.30
C MET A 16 -18.29 28.42 -8.58
N GLY A 17 -19.16 28.13 -7.60
CA GLY A 17 -20.62 28.26 -7.74
C GLY A 17 -21.25 27.15 -8.61
N ILE A 18 -20.58 26.03 -8.78
CA ILE A 18 -21.07 24.88 -9.54
C ILE A 18 -21.85 23.95 -8.60
N ALA A 19 -23.13 23.71 -8.93
CA ALA A 19 -23.96 22.78 -8.14
C ALA A 19 -23.44 21.36 -8.17
N GLN A 20 -23.37 20.71 -7.01
CA GLN A 20 -22.85 19.33 -6.83
C GLN A 20 -23.91 18.42 -6.18
N ASP A 21 -25.16 18.46 -6.63
CA ASP A 21 -26.28 17.69 -6.07
C ASP A 21 -26.04 16.18 -6.06
N LEU A 22 -25.18 15.67 -6.95
CA LEU A 22 -24.77 14.25 -7.03
C LEU A 22 -23.45 13.96 -6.33
N GLY A 23 -22.89 14.92 -5.59
CA GLY A 23 -21.55 14.87 -5.03
C GLY A 23 -20.46 15.22 -6.05
N SER A 24 -19.20 14.91 -5.73
CA SER A 24 -18.06 15.12 -6.64
C SER A 24 -18.15 14.15 -7.82
N MET A 25 -18.55 14.66 -8.97
CA MET A 25 -18.76 13.86 -10.20
C MET A 25 -17.60 13.95 -11.19
N GLU A 26 -16.56 14.72 -10.87
CA GLU A 26 -15.36 14.78 -11.70
C GLU A 26 -14.75 13.40 -11.89
N GLY A 27 -14.44 13.04 -13.13
CA GLY A 27 -13.86 11.73 -13.47
C GLY A 27 -14.74 10.52 -13.16
N LYS A 28 -16.05 10.70 -12.94
CA LYS A 28 -16.99 9.64 -12.58
C LYS A 28 -18.15 9.53 -13.57
N GLU A 29 -18.65 8.31 -13.74
CA GLU A 29 -19.82 8.01 -14.55
C GLU A 29 -21.12 8.32 -13.79
N ILE A 30 -22.06 9.04 -14.43
CA ILE A 30 -23.38 9.37 -13.86
C ILE A 30 -24.16 8.11 -13.47
N ARG A 31 -24.05 7.06 -14.28
CA ARG A 31 -24.74 5.77 -14.02
C ARG A 31 -24.25 5.05 -12.76
N ILE A 32 -23.00 5.27 -12.37
CA ILE A 32 -22.38 4.66 -11.20
C ILE A 32 -22.57 5.55 -9.97
N GLY A 33 -22.38 6.86 -10.16
CA GLY A 33 -22.49 7.87 -9.12
C GLY A 33 -21.28 7.96 -8.20
N SER A 34 -21.21 9.01 -7.40
CA SER A 34 -20.08 9.34 -6.53
C SER A 34 -19.83 8.29 -5.44
N ALA A 35 -20.90 7.80 -4.80
CA ALA A 35 -20.80 6.82 -3.70
C ALA A 35 -20.20 5.49 -4.13
N ALA A 36 -20.72 4.90 -5.22
CA ALA A 36 -20.23 3.61 -5.71
C ALA A 36 -18.82 3.72 -6.31
N SER A 37 -18.48 4.84 -6.96
CA SER A 37 -17.15 5.12 -7.46
C SER A 37 -16.13 5.22 -6.33
N ALA A 38 -16.46 5.95 -5.25
CA ALA A 38 -15.62 6.05 -4.06
C ALA A 38 -15.42 4.69 -3.38
N MET A 39 -16.48 3.90 -3.25
CA MET A 39 -16.40 2.56 -2.68
C MET A 39 -15.51 1.65 -3.52
N TRP A 40 -15.65 1.72 -4.84
CA TRP A 40 -14.82 0.92 -5.75
C TRP A 40 -13.33 1.27 -5.62
N GLY A 41 -12.99 2.56 -5.59
CA GLY A 41 -11.61 3.02 -5.39
C GLY A 41 -11.01 2.51 -4.07
N MET A 42 -11.81 2.45 -3.00
CA MET A 42 -11.37 1.87 -1.73
C MET A 42 -11.17 0.35 -1.82
N VAL A 43 -12.14 -0.36 -2.38
CA VAL A 43 -12.09 -1.83 -2.46
C VAL A 43 -10.95 -2.29 -3.36
N THR A 44 -10.74 -1.66 -4.51
CA THR A 44 -9.66 -2.02 -5.43
C THR A 44 -8.28 -1.81 -4.82
N THR A 45 -8.09 -0.76 -4.00
CA THR A 45 -6.81 -0.49 -3.34
C THR A 45 -6.55 -1.37 -2.13
N VAL A 46 -7.60 -1.72 -1.37
CA VAL A 46 -7.51 -2.64 -0.22
C VAL A 46 -7.22 -4.08 -0.64
N THR A 47 -7.73 -4.50 -1.81
CA THR A 47 -7.59 -5.87 -2.32
C THR A 47 -6.42 -6.05 -3.28
N SER A 48 -5.67 -5.00 -3.60
CA SER A 48 -4.60 -4.99 -4.63
C SER A 48 -5.09 -5.52 -5.98
N ASN A 49 -6.30 -5.13 -6.39
CA ASN A 49 -6.92 -5.57 -7.64
C ASN A 49 -6.53 -4.71 -8.85
N GLY A 50 -6.52 -3.37 -8.68
CA GLY A 50 -6.15 -2.40 -9.71
C GLY A 50 -7.22 -2.02 -10.72
N SER A 51 -8.41 -2.64 -10.70
CA SER A 51 -9.50 -2.24 -11.58
C SER A 51 -10.11 -0.91 -11.11
N VAL A 52 -10.45 -0.05 -12.05
CA VAL A 52 -11.03 1.28 -11.78
C VAL A 52 -12.34 1.45 -12.53
N ASN A 53 -13.27 2.17 -11.92
CA ASN A 53 -14.53 2.60 -12.55
C ASN A 53 -14.70 4.13 -12.54
N SER A 54 -13.69 4.83 -12.10
CA SER A 54 -13.61 6.28 -12.08
C SER A 54 -12.16 6.72 -12.09
N MET A 55 -11.88 7.96 -12.51
CA MET A 55 -10.55 8.53 -12.48
C MET A 55 -10.13 8.79 -11.03
N HIS A 56 -9.14 8.03 -10.52
CA HIS A 56 -8.71 8.16 -9.12
C HIS A 56 -8.06 9.50 -8.82
N ASP A 57 -7.35 10.06 -9.79
CA ASP A 57 -6.71 11.37 -9.71
C ASP A 57 -7.71 12.52 -9.48
N SER A 58 -8.94 12.39 -9.99
CA SER A 58 -10.01 13.37 -9.82
C SER A 58 -10.86 13.16 -8.56
N GLN A 59 -10.51 12.20 -7.72
CA GLN A 59 -11.19 12.03 -6.43
C GLN A 59 -10.73 13.09 -5.43
N THR A 60 -11.53 13.34 -4.40
CA THR A 60 -11.20 14.32 -3.36
C THR A 60 -9.87 13.92 -2.66
N PRO A 61 -9.10 14.91 -2.15
CA PRO A 61 -7.77 14.64 -1.57
C PRO A 61 -7.77 13.58 -0.46
N LEU A 62 -8.79 13.55 0.39
CA LEU A 62 -8.92 12.55 1.44
C LEU A 62 -9.21 11.15 0.87
N SER A 63 -9.98 11.04 -0.21
CA SER A 63 -10.21 9.77 -0.89
C SER A 63 -8.92 9.23 -1.48
N GLY A 64 -8.16 10.05 -2.19
CA GLY A 64 -6.86 9.68 -2.75
C GLY A 64 -5.85 9.27 -1.67
N MET A 65 -5.79 10.03 -0.57
CA MET A 65 -4.94 9.67 0.57
C MET A 65 -5.30 8.31 1.16
N MET A 66 -6.58 8.01 1.32
CA MET A 66 -7.02 6.71 1.86
C MET A 66 -6.71 5.56 0.90
N GLN A 67 -6.80 5.78 -0.42
CA GLN A 67 -6.39 4.79 -1.42
C GLN A 67 -4.89 4.48 -1.32
N MET A 68 -4.04 5.51 -1.24
CA MET A 68 -2.61 5.33 -1.03
C MET A 68 -2.30 4.61 0.28
N LEU A 69 -2.95 5.00 1.38
CA LEU A 69 -2.76 4.37 2.68
C LEU A 69 -3.11 2.88 2.66
N ASN A 70 -4.21 2.51 1.99
CA ASN A 70 -4.61 1.12 1.84
C ASN A 70 -3.51 0.27 1.18
N MET A 71 -2.92 0.79 0.11
CA MET A 71 -1.84 0.11 -0.61
C MET A 71 -0.51 0.15 0.16
N GLN A 72 -0.22 1.21 0.91
CA GLN A 72 0.99 1.33 1.74
C GLN A 72 0.99 0.34 2.90
N ILE A 73 -0.15 0.13 3.54
CA ILE A 73 -0.29 -0.88 4.61
C ILE A 73 -0.24 -2.29 4.03
N ASN A 74 -0.87 -2.55 2.90
CA ASN A 74 -0.83 -3.77 2.10
C ASN A 74 -0.96 -5.08 2.90
N CYS A 75 -1.76 -5.07 3.96
CA CYS A 75 -2.02 -6.26 4.79
C CYS A 75 -3.51 -6.46 5.14
N TRP A 76 -4.41 -5.67 4.55
CA TRP A 76 -5.84 -5.79 4.79
C TRP A 76 -6.41 -7.07 4.16
N PHE A 77 -6.99 -6.95 2.98
CA PHE A 77 -7.46 -8.08 2.19
C PHE A 77 -6.48 -8.49 1.09
N GLY A 78 -5.56 -7.60 0.72
CA GLY A 78 -4.46 -7.62 -0.26
C GLY A 78 -4.40 -8.79 -1.22
N GLY A 79 -3.85 -8.64 -2.42
CA GLY A 79 -3.86 -9.63 -3.50
C GLY A 79 -3.79 -11.09 -3.05
N VAL A 80 -4.24 -12.03 -3.83
CA VAL A 80 -4.51 -13.43 -3.46
C VAL A 80 -3.43 -14.04 -2.55
N GLY A 81 -3.70 -14.05 -1.24
CA GLY A 81 -2.80 -14.57 -0.19
C GLY A 81 -1.70 -13.62 0.28
N VAL A 82 -1.31 -12.60 -0.48
CA VAL A 82 -0.18 -11.72 -0.14
C VAL A 82 -0.46 -10.85 1.09
N GLY A 83 -1.64 -10.23 1.16
CA GLY A 83 -2.02 -9.44 2.33
C GLY A 83 -2.05 -10.24 3.61
N TRP A 84 -2.53 -11.48 3.56
CA TRP A 84 -2.51 -12.40 4.67
C TRP A 84 -1.09 -12.76 5.11
N MET A 85 -0.20 -13.04 4.17
CA MET A 85 1.21 -13.31 4.46
C MET A 85 1.93 -12.09 5.05
N ASN A 86 1.65 -10.88 4.54
CA ASN A 86 2.17 -9.64 5.10
C ASN A 86 1.70 -9.45 6.56
N TYR A 87 0.45 -9.73 6.86
CA TYR A 87 -0.09 -9.71 8.22
C TYR A 87 0.69 -10.65 9.15
N PHE A 88 1.02 -11.86 8.71
CA PHE A 88 1.86 -12.78 9.49
C PHE A 88 3.28 -12.25 9.73
N ALA A 89 3.89 -11.56 8.77
CA ALA A 89 5.19 -10.92 8.99
C ALA A 89 5.11 -9.87 10.11
N PHE A 90 4.06 -9.04 10.12
CA PHE A 90 3.83 -8.09 11.19
C PHE A 90 3.58 -8.77 12.54
N LEU A 91 2.81 -9.88 12.58
CA LEU A 91 2.58 -10.65 13.80
C LEU A 91 3.88 -11.22 14.39
N VAL A 92 4.73 -11.82 13.55
CA VAL A 92 6.02 -12.36 14.00
C VAL A 92 6.90 -11.27 14.61
N ILE A 93 6.94 -10.08 13.99
CA ILE A 93 7.66 -8.92 14.51
C ILE A 93 7.06 -8.45 15.84
N ALA A 94 5.74 -8.32 15.92
CA ALA A 94 5.04 -7.88 17.12
C ALA A 94 5.27 -8.82 18.30
N VAL A 95 5.16 -10.13 18.10
CA VAL A 95 5.41 -11.16 19.12
C VAL A 95 6.85 -11.10 19.62
N PHE A 96 7.82 -10.95 18.70
CA PHE A 96 9.22 -10.85 19.08
C PHE A 96 9.51 -9.61 19.93
N ILE A 97 9.05 -8.43 19.48
CA ILE A 97 9.25 -7.17 20.23
C ILE A 97 8.56 -7.25 21.58
N SER A 98 7.30 -7.69 21.63
CA SER A 98 6.55 -7.83 22.87
C SER A 98 7.22 -8.79 23.85
N GLY A 99 7.73 -9.92 23.35
CA GLY A 99 8.49 -10.89 24.14
C GLY A 99 9.74 -10.26 24.78
N LEU A 100 10.50 -9.51 24.00
CA LEU A 100 11.69 -8.81 24.50
C LEU A 100 11.34 -7.74 25.55
N MET A 101 10.27 -6.98 25.32
CA MET A 101 9.84 -5.93 26.26
C MET A 101 9.40 -6.48 27.61
N VAL A 102 8.75 -7.64 27.63
CA VAL A 102 8.26 -8.28 28.85
C VAL A 102 9.33 -9.19 29.48
N GLY A 103 10.45 -9.43 28.79
CA GLY A 103 11.51 -10.33 29.24
C GLY A 103 11.11 -11.81 29.17
N ARG A 104 10.19 -12.17 28.29
CA ARG A 104 9.74 -13.54 28.03
C ARG A 104 10.25 -14.04 26.69
N THR A 105 10.36 -15.36 26.54
CA THR A 105 10.75 -15.96 25.27
C THR A 105 9.64 -15.74 24.23
N PRO A 106 9.90 -15.05 23.10
CA PRO A 106 8.91 -14.87 22.06
C PRO A 106 8.64 -16.22 21.38
N GLU A 107 7.38 -16.59 21.32
CA GLU A 107 6.90 -17.83 20.73
C GLU A 107 5.72 -17.54 19.81
N PHE A 108 5.69 -18.21 18.69
CA PHE A 108 4.59 -18.16 17.76
C PHE A 108 4.20 -19.56 17.30
N LEU A 109 2.96 -19.95 17.55
CA LEU A 109 2.42 -21.28 17.24
C LEU A 109 3.29 -22.44 17.80
N GLY A 110 3.77 -22.30 19.03
CA GLY A 110 4.60 -23.32 19.69
C GLY A 110 6.05 -23.37 19.19
N HIS A 111 6.50 -22.42 18.39
CA HIS A 111 7.87 -22.33 17.90
C HIS A 111 8.54 -21.03 18.34
N LYS A 112 9.75 -21.13 18.84
CA LYS A 112 10.54 -19.98 19.28
C LYS A 112 10.92 -19.10 18.11
N VAL A 113 10.59 -17.80 18.20
CA VAL A 113 11.01 -16.78 17.23
C VAL A 113 12.38 -16.25 17.63
N GLU A 114 13.35 -16.35 16.74
CA GLU A 114 14.74 -15.95 16.96
C GLU A 114 15.17 -14.85 15.99
N ALA A 115 16.37 -14.32 16.18
CA ALA A 115 16.92 -13.23 15.37
C ALA A 115 16.98 -13.55 13.86
N ARG A 116 17.02 -14.81 13.48
CA ARG A 116 17.11 -15.24 12.07
C ARG A 116 15.79 -14.97 11.33
N GLU A 117 14.68 -15.40 11.90
CA GLU A 117 13.34 -15.15 11.38
C GLU A 117 13.03 -13.65 11.39
N MET A 118 13.42 -12.98 12.47
CA MET A 118 13.25 -11.54 12.60
C MET A 118 13.96 -10.74 11.53
N LYS A 119 15.20 -11.07 11.19
CA LYS A 119 15.93 -10.38 10.11
C LYS A 119 15.19 -10.48 8.79
N ILE A 120 14.70 -11.66 8.44
CA ILE A 120 13.97 -11.86 7.19
C ILE A 120 12.63 -11.12 7.22
N ALA A 121 11.85 -11.25 8.29
CA ALA A 121 10.56 -10.56 8.42
C ALA A 121 10.72 -9.03 8.35
N THR A 122 11.73 -8.49 9.03
CA THR A 122 12.03 -7.04 8.98
C THR A 122 12.42 -6.59 7.58
N LEU A 123 13.27 -7.35 6.87
CA LEU A 123 13.64 -7.02 5.49
C LEU A 123 12.42 -7.04 4.56
N VAL A 124 11.50 -8.01 4.72
CA VAL A 124 10.27 -8.09 3.95
C VAL A 124 9.41 -6.84 4.18
N VAL A 125 9.21 -6.45 5.44
CA VAL A 125 8.39 -5.28 5.78
C VAL A 125 9.04 -3.97 5.30
N LEU A 126 10.36 -3.84 5.39
CA LEU A 126 11.07 -2.63 4.95
C LEU A 126 11.18 -2.51 3.43
N MET A 127 11.09 -3.61 2.67
CA MET A 127 11.19 -3.56 1.22
C MET A 127 10.08 -2.72 0.58
N HIS A 128 8.86 -2.83 1.09
CA HIS A 128 7.71 -2.11 0.55
C HIS A 128 7.87 -0.57 0.64
N PRO A 129 8.05 0.03 1.83
CA PRO A 129 8.30 1.47 1.92
C PRO A 129 9.60 1.91 1.22
N PHE A 130 10.63 1.06 1.16
CA PHE A 130 11.85 1.35 0.43
C PHE A 130 11.57 1.57 -1.06
N LEU A 131 10.86 0.68 -1.72
CA LEU A 131 10.51 0.81 -3.14
C LEU A 131 9.67 2.07 -3.40
N ILE A 132 8.69 2.34 -2.55
CA ILE A 132 7.82 3.52 -2.67
C ILE A 132 8.63 4.82 -2.53
N LEU A 133 9.36 4.97 -1.44
CA LEU A 133 10.02 6.22 -1.12
C LEU A 133 11.22 6.50 -2.03
N VAL A 134 12.02 5.48 -2.35
CA VAL A 134 13.18 5.64 -3.25
C VAL A 134 12.70 5.91 -4.67
N GLY A 135 11.72 5.16 -5.17
CA GLY A 135 11.16 5.38 -6.50
C GLY A 135 10.58 6.80 -6.64
N THR A 136 9.72 7.19 -5.71
CA THR A 136 9.15 8.54 -5.68
C THR A 136 10.22 9.62 -5.57
N GLY A 137 11.21 9.44 -4.69
CA GLY A 137 12.29 10.40 -4.51
C GLY A 137 13.15 10.61 -5.76
N ILE A 138 13.47 9.53 -6.47
CA ILE A 138 14.21 9.61 -7.75
C ILE A 138 13.38 10.32 -8.81
N SER A 139 12.11 9.96 -8.96
CA SER A 139 11.21 10.56 -9.94
C SER A 139 11.00 12.05 -9.66
N ALA A 140 10.79 12.41 -8.40
CA ALA A 140 10.64 13.81 -7.99
C ALA A 140 11.93 14.62 -8.25
N ALA A 141 13.11 14.05 -8.02
CA ALA A 141 14.37 14.69 -8.31
C ALA A 141 14.57 14.91 -9.82
N ILE A 142 14.20 13.93 -10.65
CA ILE A 142 14.26 14.05 -12.12
C ILE A 142 13.27 15.11 -12.61
N ALA A 143 12.03 15.10 -12.14
CA ALA A 143 11.01 16.07 -12.51
C ALA A 143 11.39 17.49 -12.09
N ALA A 144 11.97 17.67 -10.91
CA ALA A 144 12.45 18.97 -10.42
C ALA A 144 13.64 19.49 -11.25
N ALA A 145 14.52 18.59 -11.69
CA ALA A 145 15.66 18.96 -12.54
C ALA A 145 15.26 19.26 -14.00
N ASN A 146 14.12 18.73 -14.46
CA ASN A 146 13.64 18.85 -15.82
C ASN A 146 12.15 19.25 -15.86
N PRO A 147 11.80 20.50 -15.57
CA PRO A 147 10.38 20.93 -15.54
C PRO A 147 9.63 20.72 -16.87
N GLU A 148 10.36 20.73 -17.98
CA GLU A 148 9.82 20.52 -19.35
C GLU A 148 9.50 19.07 -19.67
N ILE A 149 9.74 18.12 -18.74
CA ILE A 149 9.61 16.68 -19.02
C ILE A 149 8.14 16.25 -19.25
N GLY A 150 7.19 17.06 -18.76
CA GLY A 150 5.76 16.88 -19.04
C GLY A 150 5.14 15.63 -18.43
N TRP A 151 5.71 15.11 -17.34
CA TRP A 151 5.17 13.91 -16.66
C TRP A 151 3.91 14.19 -15.84
N LEU A 152 3.79 15.40 -15.32
CA LEU A 152 2.76 15.78 -14.35
C LEU A 152 1.67 16.62 -15.02
N ASN A 153 0.42 16.18 -14.92
CA ASN A 153 -0.72 16.98 -15.33
C ASN A 153 -1.04 18.06 -14.28
N ASN A 154 -0.83 17.72 -13.00
CA ASN A 154 -1.02 18.62 -11.88
C ASN A 154 0.33 18.87 -11.18
N PRO A 155 1.14 19.86 -11.65
CA PRO A 155 2.43 20.14 -11.02
C PRO A 155 2.25 20.64 -9.57
N SER A 156 3.33 20.60 -8.77
CA SER A 156 3.36 20.97 -7.36
C SER A 156 2.98 19.81 -6.42
N PHE A 157 2.18 20.06 -5.38
CA PHE A 157 1.90 19.04 -4.34
C PHE A 157 1.13 17.84 -4.87
N HIS A 158 0.17 18.06 -5.76
CA HIS A 158 -0.61 16.97 -6.35
C HIS A 158 0.25 16.11 -7.28
N GLY A 159 1.15 16.72 -8.05
CA GLY A 159 2.10 15.97 -8.88
C GLY A 159 3.05 15.07 -8.08
N LEU A 160 3.42 15.48 -6.85
CA LEU A 160 4.12 14.56 -5.95
C LEU A 160 3.24 13.37 -5.56
N SER A 161 1.95 13.61 -5.35
CA SER A 161 0.98 12.53 -5.07
C SER A 161 0.79 11.59 -6.26
N GLU A 162 0.80 12.10 -7.50
CA GLU A 162 0.76 11.28 -8.73
C GLU A 162 1.95 10.30 -8.77
N MET A 163 3.18 10.80 -8.56
CA MET A 163 4.38 9.97 -8.53
C MET A 163 4.39 8.99 -7.34
N LEU A 164 3.97 9.44 -6.16
CA LEU A 164 3.89 8.60 -4.97
C LEU A 164 2.87 7.47 -5.14
N TYR A 165 1.72 7.78 -5.73
CA TYR A 165 0.68 6.79 -6.00
C TYR A 165 1.19 5.70 -6.94
N GLU A 166 1.89 6.08 -8.01
CA GLU A 166 2.41 5.15 -9.00
C GLU A 166 3.36 4.11 -8.39
N TYR A 167 4.34 4.55 -7.59
CA TYR A 167 5.23 3.61 -6.88
C TYR A 167 4.53 2.85 -5.76
N THR A 168 3.54 3.45 -5.10
CA THR A 168 2.72 2.76 -4.10
C THR A 168 1.93 1.62 -4.73
N SER A 169 1.29 1.89 -5.87
CA SER A 169 0.52 0.91 -6.63
C SER A 169 1.40 -0.21 -7.18
N SER A 170 2.55 0.15 -7.76
CA SER A 170 3.51 -0.81 -8.31
C SER A 170 4.11 -1.70 -7.22
N ALA A 171 4.55 -1.14 -6.09
CA ALA A 171 5.10 -1.89 -4.96
C ALA A 171 4.05 -2.81 -4.30
N ALA A 172 2.79 -2.35 -4.19
CA ALA A 172 1.68 -3.15 -3.69
C ALA A 172 1.16 -4.17 -4.72
N ASN A 173 1.64 -4.10 -5.97
CA ASN A 173 1.14 -4.88 -7.10
C ASN A 173 -0.37 -4.70 -7.35
N ASN A 174 -0.86 -3.50 -7.15
CA ASN A 174 -2.25 -3.13 -7.36
C ASN A 174 -2.55 -2.91 -8.85
N GLY A 175 -1.96 -1.89 -9.47
CA GLY A 175 -2.10 -1.57 -10.88
C GLY A 175 -3.00 -0.38 -11.20
N SER A 176 -3.66 0.25 -10.21
CA SER A 176 -4.31 1.55 -10.42
C SER A 176 -3.28 2.68 -10.36
N GLY A 177 -3.54 3.78 -11.04
CA GLY A 177 -2.70 4.98 -11.07
C GLY A 177 -3.50 6.23 -10.70
N PHE A 178 -2.80 7.35 -10.52
CA PHE A 178 -3.36 8.67 -10.70
C PHE A 178 -3.11 9.06 -12.15
N GLU A 179 -4.18 9.09 -12.93
CA GLU A 179 -4.16 9.14 -14.39
C GLU A 179 -3.70 10.49 -14.95
N GLY A 180 -3.42 11.47 -14.08
CA GLY A 180 -2.72 12.71 -14.41
C GLY A 180 -1.23 12.51 -14.70
N LEU A 181 -0.63 11.41 -14.23
CA LEU A 181 0.75 11.06 -14.52
C LEU A 181 0.89 10.53 -15.96
N ALA A 182 1.75 11.15 -16.76
CA ALA A 182 2.11 10.64 -18.09
C ALA A 182 3.16 9.52 -17.96
N ASP A 183 2.73 8.37 -17.49
CA ASP A 183 3.55 7.23 -17.11
C ASP A 183 4.02 6.37 -18.30
N ASN A 184 3.45 6.54 -19.49
CA ASN A 184 3.85 5.77 -20.67
C ASN A 184 5.18 6.25 -21.26
N THR A 185 6.23 6.20 -20.47
CA THR A 185 7.61 6.51 -20.89
C THR A 185 8.56 5.37 -20.53
N PRO A 186 9.73 5.24 -21.18
CA PRO A 186 10.70 4.20 -20.84
C PRO A 186 11.14 4.23 -19.37
N PHE A 187 11.23 5.42 -18.77
CA PHE A 187 11.61 5.57 -17.36
C PHE A 187 10.55 4.93 -16.47
N TRP A 188 9.28 5.34 -16.61
CA TRP A 188 8.19 4.82 -15.78
C TRP A 188 7.98 3.31 -16.01
N ASN A 189 7.92 2.88 -17.25
CA ASN A 189 7.70 1.47 -17.61
C ASN A 189 8.78 0.54 -17.00
N ILE A 190 10.06 0.96 -16.99
CA ILE A 190 11.15 0.14 -16.46
C ILE A 190 11.18 0.23 -14.93
N SER A 191 11.12 1.42 -14.35
CA SER A 191 11.24 1.61 -12.91
C SER A 191 10.08 1.00 -12.13
N THR A 192 8.84 1.19 -12.60
CA THR A 192 7.66 0.56 -11.99
C THR A 192 7.64 -0.95 -12.21
N GLY A 193 8.11 -1.43 -13.36
CA GLY A 193 8.30 -2.86 -13.61
C GLY A 193 9.28 -3.51 -12.62
N ILE A 194 10.40 -2.84 -12.32
CA ILE A 194 11.34 -3.30 -11.28
C ILE A 194 10.67 -3.27 -9.90
N ALA A 195 9.98 -2.19 -9.55
CA ALA A 195 9.26 -2.07 -8.29
C ALA A 195 8.21 -3.19 -8.13
N LEU A 196 7.47 -3.50 -9.19
CA LEU A 196 6.47 -4.57 -9.22
C LEU A 196 7.10 -5.95 -8.98
N ILE A 197 8.19 -6.28 -9.68
CA ILE A 197 8.89 -7.56 -9.52
C ILE A 197 9.42 -7.71 -8.09
N MET A 198 10.10 -6.69 -7.58
CA MET A 198 10.63 -6.70 -6.22
C MET A 198 9.52 -6.74 -5.17
N GLY A 199 8.46 -5.95 -5.35
CA GLY A 199 7.30 -5.91 -4.45
C GLY A 199 6.50 -7.21 -4.41
N ARG A 200 6.59 -8.04 -5.45
CA ARG A 200 5.92 -9.34 -5.52
C ARG A 200 6.79 -10.47 -4.98
N TYR A 201 7.92 -10.69 -5.60
CA TYR A 201 8.71 -11.91 -5.35
C TYR A 201 9.49 -11.84 -4.05
N PHE A 202 10.01 -10.70 -3.68
CA PHE A 202 10.81 -10.58 -2.46
C PHE A 202 10.00 -10.89 -1.19
N PRO A 203 8.79 -10.33 -0.98
CA PRO A 203 7.96 -10.69 0.16
C PRO A 203 7.56 -12.17 0.16
N ILE A 204 7.13 -12.72 -0.97
CA ILE A 204 6.72 -14.14 -1.05
C ILE A 204 7.86 -15.06 -0.62
N VAL A 205 9.05 -14.88 -1.20
CA VAL A 205 10.22 -15.70 -0.87
C VAL A 205 10.62 -15.54 0.60
N GLY A 206 10.63 -14.31 1.10
CA GLY A 206 10.97 -14.02 2.49
C GLY A 206 9.98 -14.64 3.49
N GLN A 207 8.69 -14.52 3.23
CA GLN A 207 7.64 -15.06 4.11
C GLN A 207 7.64 -16.59 4.12
N VAL A 208 7.81 -17.23 2.96
CA VAL A 208 7.96 -18.69 2.87
C VAL A 208 9.23 -19.15 3.58
N ALA A 209 10.32 -18.40 3.49
CA ALA A 209 11.55 -18.70 4.23
C ALA A 209 11.35 -18.61 5.75
N VAL A 210 10.64 -17.61 6.25
CA VAL A 210 10.28 -17.50 7.69
C VAL A 210 9.44 -18.70 8.11
N ALA A 211 8.42 -19.06 7.34
CA ALA A 211 7.58 -20.23 7.62
C ALA A 211 8.40 -21.53 7.65
N GLY A 212 9.30 -21.73 6.68
CA GLY A 212 10.18 -22.89 6.63
C GLY A 212 11.16 -22.97 7.82
N LEU A 213 11.69 -21.82 8.25
CA LEU A 213 12.56 -21.76 9.43
C LEU A 213 11.78 -22.11 10.71
N LEU A 214 10.57 -21.58 10.89
CA LEU A 214 9.74 -21.92 12.05
C LEU A 214 9.33 -23.40 12.03
N ALA A 215 8.89 -23.92 10.90
CA ALA A 215 8.49 -25.33 10.75
C ALA A 215 9.63 -26.34 11.02
N SER A 216 10.88 -25.93 10.80
CA SER A 216 12.05 -26.79 11.07
C SER A 216 12.43 -26.87 12.56
N LYS A 217 11.86 -25.99 13.41
CA LYS A 217 12.15 -25.95 14.85
C LYS A 217 11.32 -26.96 15.64
N LYS A 218 11.88 -27.37 16.76
CA LYS A 218 11.16 -28.23 17.71
C LYS A 218 10.04 -27.44 18.39
N PHE A 219 8.94 -28.12 18.64
CA PHE A 219 7.84 -27.59 19.44
C PHE A 219 8.32 -27.35 20.88
N ILE A 220 7.98 -26.18 21.42
CA ILE A 220 8.30 -25.81 22.81
C ILE A 220 7.02 -25.92 23.62
N PRO A 221 7.00 -26.76 24.68
CA PRO A 221 5.87 -26.80 25.57
C PRO A 221 5.74 -25.47 26.34
N GLU A 222 4.51 -25.05 26.59
CA GLU A 222 4.23 -23.85 27.35
C GLU A 222 4.91 -23.87 28.72
N SER A 223 5.54 -22.77 29.07
CA SER A 223 6.18 -22.56 30.36
C SER A 223 5.83 -21.17 30.92
N ALA A 224 6.11 -20.94 32.21
CA ALA A 224 5.91 -19.64 32.82
C ALA A 224 6.76 -18.51 32.18
N GLY A 225 7.80 -18.88 31.42
CA GLY A 225 8.68 -17.94 30.70
C GLY A 225 8.27 -17.67 29.25
N THR A 226 7.25 -18.35 28.69
CA THR A 226 6.77 -18.12 27.34
C THR A 226 5.72 -17.00 27.28
N LEU A 227 5.75 -16.19 26.23
CA LEU A 227 4.71 -15.22 25.93
C LEU A 227 3.51 -15.96 25.32
N LYS A 228 2.39 -15.98 26.02
CA LYS A 228 1.15 -16.57 25.47
C LYS A 228 0.59 -15.68 24.37
N THR A 229 0.26 -16.28 23.23
CA THR A 229 -0.31 -15.60 22.05
C THR A 229 -1.72 -16.08 21.71
N ASP A 230 -2.29 -16.93 22.54
CA ASP A 230 -3.57 -17.63 22.34
C ASP A 230 -4.74 -17.04 23.17
N THR A 231 -4.55 -15.82 23.73
CA THR A 231 -5.59 -15.11 24.50
C THR A 231 -6.00 -13.82 23.86
#